data_aa62ca188789bb46586e032a8c3748bd
#
_entry.id   aa62ca188789bb46586e032a8c3748bd
#
_cell.length_a   1.000
_cell.length_b   1.000
_cell.length_c   1.000
_cell.angle_alpha   90.00
_cell.angle_beta   90.00
_cell.angle_gamma   90.00
#
_symmetry.space_group_name_H-M   'P 1'
#
loop_
_entity.id
_entity.type
_entity.pdbx_description
1 polymer ?
#
loop_
_entity_poly.entity_id
_entity_poly.type
_entity_poly.pdbx_seq_one_letter_code
_entity_poly.pdbx_strand_id
1 'polypeptide(L)'
;MARYTGSKNKKARRFGVDLGLKSSSKSLDRRIGTPPGAHGRKGSRKVSDYGVQLAEKQKTKIMYGILERQFKKYYTEASRNPLATGEVMLSFLERRLDNCVYRLGFVPTRSAGRQIVAHGNVRVNGKKLDIPSYQVKIGDVISLSDTALNIPYIKSRLVDKDLPCAAWLEKKAAVGKVIRFPQRSDLIEAINEQLIVEFYSR
;
A
#
# COMPACT_ATOMS: atom_id res chain seq x y z
N MET A 1 -8.83 1.80 -14.80
CA MET A 1 -9.16 1.82 -13.36
C MET A 1 -8.89 3.22 -12.81
N ALA A 2 -9.85 3.86 -12.10
CA ALA A 2 -9.70 5.20 -11.55
C ALA A 2 -8.63 5.22 -10.44
N ARG A 3 -7.79 6.24 -10.39
CA ARG A 3 -6.70 6.43 -9.43
C ARG A 3 -6.51 7.91 -9.12
N TYR A 4 -5.86 8.21 -7.98
CA TYR A 4 -5.45 9.57 -7.67
C TYR A 4 -4.21 9.96 -8.49
N THR A 5 -4.32 10.99 -9.31
CA THR A 5 -3.23 11.49 -10.19
C THR A 5 -2.62 12.83 -9.71
N GLY A 6 -3.19 13.43 -8.67
CA GLY A 6 -2.74 14.72 -8.13
C GLY A 6 -1.42 14.64 -7.34
N SER A 7 -1.02 15.76 -6.76
CA SER A 7 0.24 15.91 -6.03
C SER A 7 0.34 14.98 -4.82
N LYS A 8 1.28 14.04 -4.86
CA LYS A 8 1.55 13.05 -3.81
C LYS A 8 2.09 13.70 -2.54
N ASN A 9 3.05 14.63 -2.67
CA ASN A 9 3.64 15.34 -1.53
C ASN A 9 2.61 16.19 -0.76
N LYS A 10 1.61 16.76 -1.46
CA LYS A 10 0.51 17.48 -0.82
C LYS A 10 -0.30 16.58 0.11
N LYS A 11 -0.48 15.31 -0.28
CA LYS A 11 -1.19 14.32 0.55
C LYS A 11 -0.36 13.92 1.78
N ALA A 12 0.92 13.58 1.61
CA ALA A 12 1.80 13.24 2.72
C ALA A 12 1.89 14.38 3.74
N ARG A 13 2.12 15.61 3.29
CA ARG A 13 2.13 16.80 4.14
C ARG A 13 0.83 17.04 4.91
N ARG A 14 -0.34 16.68 4.34
CA ARG A 14 -1.62 16.82 5.03
C ARG A 14 -1.70 15.96 6.29
N PHE A 15 -1.06 14.80 6.28
CA PHE A 15 -1.04 13.86 7.41
C PHE A 15 0.23 13.98 8.26
N GLY A 16 1.20 14.79 7.85
CA GLY A 16 2.47 14.95 8.56
C GLY A 16 3.34 13.70 8.56
N VAL A 17 3.08 12.74 7.66
CA VAL A 17 3.77 11.44 7.60
C VAL A 17 4.14 11.12 6.16
N ASP A 18 5.31 10.52 5.93
CA ASP A 18 5.62 9.95 4.63
C ASP A 18 4.78 8.68 4.39
N LEU A 19 4.03 8.70 3.31
CA LEU A 19 3.14 7.61 2.90
C LEU A 19 3.77 6.64 1.91
N GLY A 20 5.08 6.74 1.64
CA GLY A 20 5.78 5.92 0.67
C GLY A 20 5.25 6.06 -0.77
N LEU A 21 4.67 7.22 -1.12
CA LEU A 21 4.07 7.46 -2.43
C LEU A 21 5.09 7.79 -3.51
N LYS A 22 6.31 8.14 -3.12
CA LYS A 22 7.46 8.41 -3.99
C LYS A 22 8.68 7.67 -3.47
N SER A 23 9.54 7.24 -4.37
CA SER A 23 10.80 6.56 -4.03
C SER A 23 11.83 7.46 -3.36
N SER A 24 11.81 8.74 -3.66
CA SER A 24 12.66 9.76 -3.03
C SER A 24 11.99 11.12 -3.13
N SER A 25 12.03 11.90 -2.07
CA SER A 25 11.45 13.25 -2.07
C SER A 25 12.10 14.16 -1.03
N LYS A 26 13.33 14.63 -1.32
CA LYS A 26 14.03 15.66 -0.51
C LYS A 26 13.15 16.89 -0.21
N SER A 27 12.23 17.23 -1.11
CA SER A 27 11.28 18.33 -0.91
C SER A 27 10.15 17.99 0.06
N LEU A 28 9.82 16.71 0.25
CA LEU A 28 8.86 16.26 1.25
C LEU A 28 9.50 16.35 2.64
N ASP A 29 10.71 15.82 2.81
CA ASP A 29 11.41 15.77 4.09
C ASP A 29 11.54 17.15 4.74
N ARG A 30 11.85 18.17 3.90
CA ARG A 30 11.96 19.57 4.37
C ARG A 30 10.63 20.20 4.76
N ARG A 31 9.48 19.67 4.33
CA ARG A 31 8.16 20.32 4.44
C ARG A 31 7.09 19.43 5.07
N ILE A 32 7.45 18.24 5.57
CA ILE A 32 6.49 17.27 6.07
C ILE A 32 5.69 17.81 7.25
N GLY A 33 6.33 18.58 8.15
CA GLY A 33 5.70 19.21 9.30
C GLY A 33 4.85 20.45 8.97
N THR A 34 4.84 20.91 7.71
CA THR A 34 4.05 22.07 7.32
C THR A 34 2.87 21.64 6.46
N PRO A 35 1.61 21.76 6.95
CA PRO A 35 0.41 21.46 6.18
C PRO A 35 0.36 22.22 4.85
N PRO A 36 -0.26 21.66 3.80
CA PRO A 36 -0.33 22.31 2.50
C PRO A 36 -1.34 23.45 2.48
N GLY A 37 -1.09 24.45 1.65
CA GLY A 37 -1.98 25.59 1.42
C GLY A 37 -1.45 26.90 2.02
N ALA A 38 -2.14 28.00 1.74
CA ALA A 38 -1.75 29.34 2.17
C ALA A 38 -1.70 29.49 3.71
N HIS A 39 -2.57 28.79 4.40
CA HIS A 39 -2.70 28.84 5.87
C HIS A 39 -1.87 27.76 6.61
N GLY A 40 -1.12 26.90 5.90
CA GLY A 40 -0.39 25.80 6.51
C GLY A 40 0.62 26.21 7.57
N ARG A 41 1.20 27.41 7.47
CA ARG A 41 2.17 27.95 8.45
C ARG A 41 1.51 28.51 9.72
N LYS A 42 0.22 28.80 9.68
CA LYS A 42 -0.53 29.36 10.83
C LYS A 42 -0.98 28.29 11.84
N GLY A 43 -0.61 27.04 11.63
CA GLY A 43 -1.03 25.92 12.44
C GLY A 43 -2.41 25.37 12.06
N SER A 44 -2.81 24.28 12.69
CA SER A 44 -4.12 23.66 12.52
C SER A 44 -4.99 23.90 13.76
N ARG A 45 -6.30 24.02 13.56
CA ARG A 45 -7.28 24.03 14.66
C ARG A 45 -7.31 22.65 15.34
N LYS A 46 -7.78 22.60 16.60
CA LYS A 46 -8.05 21.34 17.31
C LYS A 46 -8.95 20.46 16.42
N VAL A 47 -8.54 19.23 16.19
CA VAL A 47 -9.26 18.27 15.36
C VAL A 47 -10.27 17.55 16.24
N SER A 48 -11.52 17.42 15.82
CA SER A 48 -12.54 16.61 16.49
C SER A 48 -12.22 15.12 16.34
N ASP A 49 -12.81 14.27 17.21
CA ASP A 49 -12.65 12.81 17.14
C ASP A 49 -13.03 12.25 15.78
N TYR A 50 -14.15 12.72 15.22
CA TYR A 50 -14.51 12.39 13.83
C TYR A 50 -13.42 12.77 12.82
N GLY A 51 -12.82 13.94 13.00
CA GLY A 51 -11.72 14.39 12.14
C GLY A 51 -10.48 13.49 12.23
N VAL A 52 -10.16 13.00 13.42
CA VAL A 52 -9.05 12.04 13.65
C VAL A 52 -9.35 10.71 12.95
N GLN A 53 -10.53 10.14 13.16
CA GLN A 53 -10.97 8.90 12.52
C GLN A 53 -10.98 9.02 10.99
N LEU A 54 -11.53 10.12 10.48
CA LEU A 54 -11.53 10.42 9.04
C LEU A 54 -10.12 10.55 8.47
N ALA A 55 -9.22 11.20 9.19
CA ALA A 55 -7.83 11.38 8.76
C ALA A 55 -7.11 10.03 8.67
N GLU A 56 -7.27 9.16 9.66
CA GLU A 56 -6.64 7.82 9.67
C GLU A 56 -7.15 6.94 8.51
N LYS A 57 -8.46 6.92 8.28
CA LYS A 57 -9.06 6.25 7.13
C LYS A 57 -8.51 6.80 5.81
N GLN A 58 -8.44 8.12 5.65
CA GLN A 58 -7.94 8.73 4.42
C GLN A 58 -6.43 8.49 4.22
N LYS A 59 -5.65 8.50 5.30
CA LYS A 59 -4.22 8.16 5.29
C LYS A 59 -4.00 6.76 4.73
N THR A 60 -4.67 5.77 5.31
CA THR A 60 -4.57 4.35 4.90
C THR A 60 -5.02 4.16 3.45
N LYS A 61 -6.17 4.70 3.08
CA LYS A 61 -6.69 4.63 1.71
C LYS A 61 -5.70 5.19 0.67
N ILE A 62 -5.06 6.32 0.96
CA ILE A 62 -4.10 6.96 0.06
C ILE A 62 -2.79 6.16 0.00
N MET A 63 -2.33 5.62 1.11
CA MET A 63 -1.14 4.78 1.19
C MET A 63 -1.24 3.56 0.27
N TYR A 64 -2.37 2.86 0.28
CA TYR A 64 -2.62 1.72 -0.62
C TYR A 64 -3.11 2.13 -2.02
N GLY A 65 -3.34 3.42 -2.27
CA GLY A 65 -3.74 3.93 -3.59
C GLY A 65 -5.11 3.46 -4.07
N ILE A 66 -6.05 3.20 -3.14
CA ILE A 66 -7.41 2.72 -3.44
C ILE A 66 -8.45 3.83 -3.28
N LEU A 67 -9.62 3.63 -3.92
CA LEU A 67 -10.74 4.56 -3.83
C LEU A 67 -11.71 4.17 -2.70
N GLU A 68 -12.54 5.12 -2.28
CA GLU A 68 -13.47 4.96 -1.16
C GLU A 68 -14.40 3.76 -1.31
N ARG A 69 -15.00 3.58 -2.47
CA ARG A 69 -15.92 2.46 -2.74
C ARG A 69 -15.24 1.10 -2.51
N GLN A 70 -14.00 0.95 -2.94
CA GLN A 70 -13.24 -0.29 -2.77
C GLN A 70 -12.79 -0.47 -1.32
N PHE A 71 -12.39 0.62 -0.65
CA PHE A 71 -11.99 0.57 0.75
C PHE A 71 -13.18 0.15 1.64
N LYS A 72 -14.36 0.75 1.42
CA LYS A 72 -15.60 0.37 2.12
C LYS A 72 -15.97 -1.09 1.87
N LYS A 73 -15.75 -1.62 0.64
CA LYS A 73 -15.98 -3.03 0.34
C LYS A 73 -15.10 -3.94 1.23
N TYR A 74 -13.81 -3.64 1.37
CA TYR A 74 -12.91 -4.41 2.24
C TYR A 74 -13.34 -4.34 3.70
N TYR A 75 -13.78 -3.18 4.18
CA TYR A 75 -14.33 -3.07 5.53
C TYR A 75 -15.58 -3.93 5.72
N THR A 76 -16.57 -3.84 4.82
CA THR A 76 -17.80 -4.65 4.89
C THR A 76 -17.51 -6.15 4.80
N GLU A 77 -16.52 -6.56 4.03
CA GLU A 77 -16.10 -7.96 3.94
C GLU A 77 -15.40 -8.42 5.22
N ALA A 78 -14.55 -7.56 5.79
CA ALA A 78 -13.86 -7.82 7.05
C ALA A 78 -14.82 -7.88 8.25
N SER A 79 -15.85 -7.03 8.30
CA SER A 79 -16.83 -7.00 9.40
C SER A 79 -17.71 -8.26 9.49
N ARG A 80 -17.74 -9.06 8.43
CA ARG A 80 -18.44 -10.38 8.43
C ARG A 80 -17.58 -11.50 8.99
N ASN A 81 -16.28 -11.24 9.21
CA ASN A 81 -15.37 -12.25 9.72
C ASN A 81 -15.42 -12.26 11.27
N PRO A 82 -15.37 -13.42 11.93
CA PRO A 82 -15.38 -13.50 13.40
C PRO A 82 -14.09 -12.96 14.05
N LEU A 83 -13.02 -12.78 13.28
CA LEU A 83 -11.77 -12.20 13.76
C LEU A 83 -11.87 -10.67 13.87
N ALA A 84 -10.88 -10.05 14.50
CA ALA A 84 -10.81 -8.58 14.64
C ALA A 84 -10.90 -7.88 13.27
N THR A 85 -12.00 -7.14 13.06
CA THR A 85 -12.32 -6.48 11.76
C THR A 85 -11.16 -5.64 11.22
N GLY A 86 -10.45 -4.92 12.09
CA GLY A 86 -9.32 -4.08 11.70
C GLY A 86 -8.16 -4.87 11.10
N GLU A 87 -7.76 -5.95 11.75
CA GLU A 87 -6.68 -6.84 11.30
C GLU A 87 -7.03 -7.54 9.98
N VAL A 88 -8.25 -8.05 9.88
CA VAL A 88 -8.73 -8.71 8.65
C VAL A 88 -8.75 -7.73 7.48
N MET A 89 -9.22 -6.50 7.71
CA MET A 89 -9.21 -5.45 6.69
C MET A 89 -7.78 -5.12 6.23
N LEU A 90 -6.83 -4.97 7.15
CA LEU A 90 -5.42 -4.74 6.82
C LEU A 90 -4.83 -5.93 6.07
N SER A 91 -5.16 -7.16 6.45
CA SER A 91 -4.76 -8.37 5.72
C SER A 91 -5.27 -8.34 4.27
N PHE A 92 -6.51 -7.95 4.01
CA PHE A 92 -7.02 -7.79 2.64
C PHE A 92 -6.27 -6.71 1.86
N LEU A 93 -5.87 -5.61 2.50
CA LEU A 93 -5.08 -4.56 1.84
C LEU A 93 -3.67 -5.03 1.50
N GLU A 94 -3.03 -5.79 2.38
CA GLU A 94 -1.69 -6.34 2.16
C GLU A 94 -1.67 -7.43 1.09
N ARG A 95 -2.69 -8.30 1.04
CA ARG A 95 -2.80 -9.41 0.09
C ARG A 95 -3.08 -9.00 -1.35
N ARG A 96 -3.26 -7.72 -1.63
CA ARG A 96 -3.44 -7.24 -3.00
C ARG A 96 -2.16 -7.48 -3.82
N LEU A 97 -2.32 -7.94 -5.06
CA LEU A 97 -1.18 -8.26 -5.94
C LEU A 97 -0.27 -7.05 -6.18
N ASP A 98 -0.85 -5.84 -6.35
CA ASP A 98 -0.07 -4.61 -6.51
C ASP A 98 0.81 -4.31 -5.28
N ASN A 99 0.30 -4.59 -4.09
CA ASN A 99 1.04 -4.42 -2.85
C ASN A 99 2.05 -5.56 -2.62
N CYS A 100 1.73 -6.81 -2.97
CA CYS A 100 2.66 -7.94 -2.87
C CYS A 100 3.93 -7.71 -3.71
N VAL A 101 3.79 -7.20 -4.93
CA VAL A 101 4.92 -6.82 -5.80
C VAL A 101 5.80 -5.75 -5.16
N TYR A 102 5.19 -4.80 -4.44
CA TYR A 102 5.92 -3.80 -3.66
C TYR A 102 6.60 -4.41 -2.43
N ARG A 103 5.92 -5.26 -1.65
CA ARG A 103 6.46 -5.93 -0.46
C ARG A 103 7.59 -6.93 -0.77
N LEU A 104 7.59 -7.52 -1.96
CA LEU A 104 8.68 -8.32 -2.48
C LEU A 104 9.92 -7.48 -2.87
N GLY A 105 9.81 -6.15 -2.81
CA GLY A 105 10.89 -5.26 -3.15
C GLY A 105 11.18 -5.14 -4.66
N PHE A 106 10.31 -5.68 -5.53
CA PHE A 106 10.51 -5.58 -6.99
C PHE A 106 10.37 -4.16 -7.52
N VAL A 107 9.59 -3.33 -6.85
CA VAL A 107 9.29 -1.96 -7.25
C VAL A 107 9.46 -0.97 -6.10
N PRO A 108 9.80 0.31 -6.38
CA PRO A 108 10.06 1.30 -5.34
C PRO A 108 8.81 1.83 -4.65
N THR A 109 7.65 1.73 -5.25
CA THR A 109 6.39 2.25 -4.68
C THR A 109 5.20 1.35 -5.03
N ARG A 110 4.14 1.39 -4.21
CA ARG A 110 2.87 0.69 -4.51
C ARG A 110 2.26 1.12 -5.85
N SER A 111 2.42 2.39 -6.23
CA SER A 111 1.93 2.87 -7.53
C SER A 111 2.70 2.29 -8.72
N ALA A 112 4.00 2.04 -8.58
CA ALA A 112 4.78 1.33 -9.59
C ALA A 112 4.36 -0.16 -9.65
N GLY A 113 4.14 -0.82 -8.50
CA GLY A 113 3.60 -2.17 -8.45
C GLY A 113 2.27 -2.30 -9.20
N ARG A 114 1.36 -1.37 -8.93
CA ARG A 114 0.08 -1.33 -9.65
C ARG A 114 0.26 -1.14 -11.16
N GLN A 115 1.21 -0.33 -11.60
CA GLN A 115 1.50 -0.13 -13.02
C GLN A 115 2.02 -1.40 -13.66
N ILE A 116 3.00 -2.06 -13.06
CA ILE A 116 3.60 -3.31 -13.56
C ILE A 116 2.53 -4.40 -13.69
N VAL A 117 1.68 -4.57 -12.68
CA VAL A 117 0.57 -5.53 -12.73
C VAL A 117 -0.42 -5.17 -13.84
N ALA A 118 -0.90 -3.92 -13.90
CA ALA A 118 -1.88 -3.49 -14.89
C ALA A 118 -1.37 -3.56 -16.34
N HIS A 119 -0.04 -3.52 -16.54
CA HIS A 119 0.58 -3.73 -17.86
C HIS A 119 0.81 -5.21 -18.17
N GLY A 120 0.35 -6.13 -17.31
CA GLY A 120 0.47 -7.57 -17.52
C GLY A 120 1.89 -8.12 -17.42
N ASN A 121 2.74 -7.46 -16.66
CA ASN A 121 4.14 -7.82 -16.45
C ASN A 121 4.36 -8.71 -15.22
N VAL A 122 3.27 -9.22 -14.63
CA VAL A 122 3.31 -10.14 -13.48
C VAL A 122 2.57 -11.42 -13.83
N ARG A 123 3.12 -12.54 -13.39
CA ARG A 123 2.50 -13.87 -13.49
C ARG A 123 2.24 -14.40 -12.08
N VAL A 124 1.11 -15.05 -11.89
CA VAL A 124 0.79 -15.80 -10.67
C VAL A 124 0.59 -17.25 -11.05
N ASN A 125 1.36 -18.15 -10.42
CA ASN A 125 1.36 -19.57 -10.73
C ASN A 125 1.59 -19.84 -12.24
N GLY A 126 2.51 -19.08 -12.86
CA GLY A 126 2.85 -19.16 -14.28
C GLY A 126 1.88 -18.47 -15.23
N LYS A 127 0.68 -18.08 -14.78
CA LYS A 127 -0.34 -17.40 -15.61
C LYS A 127 -0.21 -15.89 -15.51
N LYS A 128 -0.28 -15.19 -16.64
CA LYS A 128 -0.32 -13.73 -16.70
C LYS A 128 -1.55 -13.20 -15.97
N LEU A 129 -1.36 -12.22 -15.09
CA LEU A 129 -2.43 -11.57 -14.35
C LEU A 129 -2.25 -10.05 -14.33
N ASP A 130 -3.25 -9.33 -14.82
CA ASP A 130 -3.24 -7.87 -14.98
C ASP A 130 -4.21 -7.14 -14.02
N ILE A 131 -4.72 -7.86 -13.00
CA ILE A 131 -5.67 -7.34 -12.03
C ILE A 131 -4.94 -6.95 -10.72
N PRO A 132 -4.65 -5.65 -10.46
CA PRO A 132 -3.94 -5.22 -9.27
C PRO A 132 -4.63 -5.53 -7.94
N SER A 133 -5.96 -5.67 -7.97
CA SER A 133 -6.79 -5.97 -6.78
C SER A 133 -6.93 -7.46 -6.50
N TYR A 134 -6.28 -8.32 -7.27
CA TYR A 134 -6.29 -9.76 -7.01
C TYR A 134 -5.77 -10.06 -5.61
N GLN A 135 -6.48 -10.90 -4.87
CA GLN A 135 -6.13 -11.32 -3.51
C GLN A 135 -5.28 -12.59 -3.60
N VAL A 136 -4.00 -12.46 -3.28
CA VAL A 136 -3.10 -13.62 -3.28
C VAL A 136 -3.46 -14.61 -2.18
N LYS A 137 -3.22 -15.89 -2.46
CA LYS A 137 -3.46 -17.02 -1.54
C LYS A 137 -2.14 -17.58 -1.03
N ILE A 138 -2.20 -18.31 0.06
CA ILE A 138 -1.05 -19.05 0.57
C ILE A 138 -0.62 -20.08 -0.48
N GLY A 139 0.68 -20.14 -0.74
CA GLY A 139 1.27 -21.01 -1.76
C GLY A 139 1.38 -20.38 -3.15
N ASP A 140 0.72 -19.23 -3.41
CA ASP A 140 0.86 -18.54 -4.70
C ASP A 140 2.30 -18.12 -4.97
N VAL A 141 2.74 -18.38 -6.20
CA VAL A 141 4.06 -17.99 -6.71
C VAL A 141 3.90 -16.80 -7.64
N ILE A 142 4.49 -15.67 -7.28
CA ILE A 142 4.45 -14.40 -8.02
C ILE A 142 5.77 -14.24 -8.75
N SER A 143 5.76 -14.13 -10.08
CA SER A 143 6.97 -13.94 -10.90
C SER A 143 6.80 -12.73 -11.83
N LEU A 144 7.93 -12.12 -12.18
CA LEU A 144 7.99 -11.06 -13.18
C LEU A 144 8.13 -11.66 -14.58
N SER A 145 7.57 -10.99 -15.59
CA SER A 145 7.78 -11.33 -17.00
C SER A 145 9.17 -10.90 -17.47
N ASP A 146 9.65 -11.49 -18.56
CA ASP A 146 10.94 -11.12 -19.16
C ASP A 146 10.98 -9.64 -19.56
N THR A 147 9.86 -9.11 -20.03
CA THR A 147 9.69 -7.67 -20.32
C THR A 147 9.90 -6.82 -19.06
N ALA A 148 9.36 -7.23 -17.92
CA ALA A 148 9.53 -6.52 -16.65
C ALA A 148 10.98 -6.56 -16.17
N LEU A 149 11.67 -7.68 -16.33
CA LEU A 149 13.08 -7.84 -15.94
C LEU A 149 14.02 -6.87 -16.70
N ASN A 150 13.60 -6.43 -17.88
CA ASN A 150 14.37 -5.47 -18.67
C ASN A 150 14.18 -4.01 -18.24
N ILE A 151 13.25 -3.72 -17.36
CA ILE A 151 13.00 -2.36 -16.85
C ILE A 151 14.16 -1.92 -15.94
N PRO A 152 14.81 -0.77 -16.19
CA PRO A 152 16.04 -0.36 -15.49
C PRO A 152 15.92 -0.35 -13.96
N TYR A 153 14.84 0.22 -13.42
CA TYR A 153 14.66 0.31 -11.97
C TYR A 153 14.35 -1.05 -11.32
N ILE A 154 13.82 -2.02 -12.09
CA ILE A 154 13.62 -3.39 -11.59
C ILE A 154 14.97 -4.12 -11.57
N LYS A 155 15.76 -3.98 -12.64
CA LYS A 155 17.12 -4.55 -12.68
C LYS A 155 17.96 -4.10 -11.49
N SER A 156 18.00 -2.79 -11.19
CA SER A 156 18.77 -2.27 -10.06
C SER A 156 18.28 -2.87 -8.73
N ARG A 157 16.96 -3.00 -8.53
CA ARG A 157 16.39 -3.58 -7.29
C ARG A 157 16.53 -5.09 -7.17
N LEU A 158 16.71 -5.81 -8.25
CA LEU A 158 16.99 -7.25 -8.21
C LEU A 158 18.45 -7.54 -7.85
N VAL A 159 19.36 -6.62 -8.16
CA VAL A 159 20.78 -6.70 -7.75
C VAL A 159 20.92 -6.41 -6.25
N ASP A 160 20.14 -5.50 -5.71
CA ASP A 160 20.15 -5.16 -4.28
C ASP A 160 19.55 -6.32 -3.45
N LYS A 161 20.42 -7.11 -2.82
CA LYS A 161 20.01 -8.23 -1.94
C LYS A 161 19.45 -7.76 -0.60
N ASP A 162 19.82 -6.56 -0.14
CA ASP A 162 19.46 -6.01 1.17
C ASP A 162 18.06 -5.34 1.20
N LEU A 163 17.30 -5.40 0.10
CA LEU A 163 15.96 -4.85 0.08
C LEU A 163 15.02 -5.65 1.00
N PRO A 164 14.34 -4.96 1.91
CA PRO A 164 13.46 -5.62 2.88
C PRO A 164 12.32 -6.34 2.14
N CYS A 165 12.19 -7.62 2.44
CA CYS A 165 11.04 -8.44 2.07
C CYS A 165 10.15 -8.60 3.29
N ALA A 166 8.83 -8.57 3.12
CA ALA A 166 7.92 -8.79 4.22
C ALA A 166 8.00 -10.25 4.72
N ALA A 167 7.94 -10.46 6.03
CA ALA A 167 8.14 -11.77 6.68
C ALA A 167 7.13 -12.86 6.25
N TRP A 168 6.00 -12.49 5.69
CA TRP A 168 4.99 -13.41 5.17
C TRP A 168 5.20 -13.81 3.70
N LEU A 169 6.25 -13.26 3.06
CA LEU A 169 6.68 -13.52 1.68
C LEU A 169 8.10 -14.08 1.67
N GLU A 170 8.37 -15.00 0.78
CA GLU A 170 9.72 -15.48 0.47
C GLU A 170 10.13 -14.96 -0.91
N LYS A 171 11.32 -14.38 -1.02
CA LYS A 171 11.84 -13.87 -2.28
C LYS A 171 13.06 -14.68 -2.72
N LYS A 172 13.02 -15.20 -3.96
CA LYS A 172 14.16 -15.82 -4.64
C LYS A 172 14.35 -15.15 -5.99
N ALA A 173 15.35 -14.30 -6.11
CA ALA A 173 15.61 -13.50 -7.32
C ALA A 173 14.36 -12.74 -7.81
N ALA A 174 13.83 -13.06 -8.98
CA ALA A 174 12.65 -12.44 -9.59
C ALA A 174 11.33 -13.15 -9.27
N VAL A 175 11.36 -14.12 -8.33
CA VAL A 175 10.18 -14.89 -7.93
C VAL A 175 9.91 -14.68 -6.45
N GLY A 176 8.65 -14.50 -6.10
CA GLY A 176 8.18 -14.44 -4.73
C GLY A 176 7.14 -15.52 -4.45
N LYS A 177 7.14 -16.08 -3.23
CA LYS A 177 6.14 -17.04 -2.77
C LYS A 177 5.43 -16.52 -1.53
N VAL A 178 4.14 -16.73 -1.44
CA VAL A 178 3.33 -16.42 -0.26
C VAL A 178 3.40 -17.60 0.71
N ILE A 179 4.00 -17.40 1.89
CA ILE A 179 4.19 -18.44 2.90
C ILE A 179 2.96 -18.52 3.81
N ARG A 180 2.49 -17.38 4.29
CA ARG A 180 1.34 -17.26 5.19
C ARG A 180 0.55 -15.98 4.89
N PHE A 181 -0.58 -15.78 5.54
CA PHE A 181 -1.25 -14.49 5.47
C PHE A 181 -0.54 -13.43 6.33
N PRO A 182 -0.57 -12.16 5.92
CA PRO A 182 0.00 -11.07 6.69
C PRO A 182 -0.74 -10.90 8.02
N GLN A 183 0.03 -10.71 9.09
CA GLN A 183 -0.44 -10.39 10.43
C GLN A 183 -0.21 -8.91 10.73
N ARG A 184 -0.80 -8.40 11.81
CA ARG A 184 -0.61 -7.01 12.24
C ARG A 184 0.86 -6.66 12.50
N SER A 185 1.62 -7.60 13.05
CA SER A 185 3.06 -7.45 13.33
C SER A 185 3.94 -7.26 12.08
N ASP A 186 3.45 -7.69 10.92
CA ASP A 186 4.21 -7.57 9.66
C ASP A 186 4.08 -6.18 9.01
N LEU A 187 3.15 -5.36 9.49
CA LEU A 187 2.95 -4.02 8.97
C LEU A 187 3.92 -3.05 9.63
N ILE A 188 4.80 -2.49 8.83
CA ILE A 188 5.77 -1.47 9.26
C ILE A 188 5.08 -0.11 9.44
N GLU A 189 4.02 0.14 8.71
CA GLU A 189 3.31 1.40 8.71
C GLU A 189 2.49 1.59 9.99
N ALA A 190 2.62 2.76 10.61
CA ALA A 190 1.82 3.17 11.76
C ALA A 190 0.37 3.48 11.31
N ILE A 191 -0.46 2.46 11.27
CA ILE A 191 -1.89 2.54 10.99
C ILE A 191 -2.65 2.18 12.27
N ASN A 192 -3.59 3.04 12.67
CA ASN A 192 -4.52 2.72 13.75
C ASN A 192 -5.83 2.20 13.14
N GLU A 193 -5.94 0.87 13.09
CA GLU A 193 -7.11 0.18 12.52
C GLU A 193 -8.38 0.42 13.34
N GLN A 194 -8.26 0.62 14.66
CA GLN A 194 -9.40 0.86 15.53
C GLN A 194 -10.14 2.15 15.14
N LEU A 195 -9.42 3.24 14.88
CA LEU A 195 -10.02 4.50 14.42
C LEU A 195 -10.77 4.35 13.09
N ILE A 196 -10.29 3.44 12.22
CA ILE A 196 -10.95 3.14 10.94
C ILE A 196 -12.23 2.35 11.18
N VAL A 197 -12.20 1.37 12.07
CA VAL A 197 -13.38 0.58 12.45
C VAL A 197 -14.44 1.49 13.08
N GLU A 198 -14.06 2.33 14.03
CA GLU A 198 -14.95 3.31 14.67
C GLU A 198 -15.57 4.29 13.65
N PHE A 199 -14.82 4.72 12.63
CA PHE A 199 -15.34 5.58 11.58
C PHE A 199 -16.48 4.94 10.79
N TYR A 200 -16.41 3.64 10.52
CA TYR A 200 -17.41 2.93 9.72
C TYR A 200 -18.52 2.27 10.53
N SER A 201 -18.38 2.13 11.85
CA SER A 201 -19.37 1.58 12.75
C SER A 201 -20.46 2.58 13.17
N ARG A 202 -20.30 3.84 12.81
CA ARG A 202 -21.29 4.92 13.02
C ARG A 202 -22.46 4.83 12.08
#